data_6ff182e813a2e63081ad58fd7a68905e
#
_entry.id   6ff182e813a2e63081ad58fd7a68905e
#
_cell.length_a   1.000
_cell.length_b   1.000
_cell.length_c   1.000
_cell.angle_alpha   90.00
_cell.angle_beta   90.00
_cell.angle_gamma   90.00
#
_symmetry.space_group_name_H-M   'P 1'
#
loop_
_entity.id
_entity.type
_entity.pdbx_description
1 polymer ?
#
loop_
_entity_poly.entity_id
_entity_poly.type
_entity_poly.pdbx_seq_one_letter_code
_entity_poly.pdbx_strand_id
1 'polypeptide(L)'
;MIGAILHARAVALLLATASAFVPTGARADLWAYVDEQGRSHLANRQLDARYRLFFKGETTLDVPNDDAKRRAAQQALAGTRLYARALDPALARPYQALIEAHAHASGLDPALVKAVVAVESAFDPRAVSDKGAVGLMQVLPETAERYGITPRAGRSIAERLTDPATNLRIGTRYLHDLLARFRDDLVLALAAYNAGEGTVATHDNRVPPFAETRDYVALVQQVYALYRPQADVAPPRVRLLGNERR
;
A
#
# COMPACT_ATOMS: atom_id res chain seq x y z
N MET A 1 69.03 -6.62 -51.04
CA MET A 1 69.22 -5.72 -49.84
C MET A 1 67.93 -5.73 -49.00
N ILE A 2 68.05 -6.25 -47.80
CA ILE A 2 67.41 -5.80 -46.61
C ILE A 2 65.88 -6.04 -46.57
N GLY A 3 65.29 -6.76 -45.72
CA GLY A 3 65.59 -7.39 -44.44
C GLY A 3 64.26 -7.84 -43.87
N ALA A 4 64.23 -9.13 -43.55
CA ALA A 4 63.05 -9.74 -42.93
C ALA A 4 62.94 -9.31 -41.49
N ILE A 5 61.75 -8.96 -41.03
CA ILE A 5 61.42 -9.00 -39.60
C ILE A 5 60.08 -9.73 -39.42
N LEU A 6 60.21 -10.92 -38.89
CA LEU A 6 59.10 -11.75 -38.35
C LEU A 6 58.39 -11.04 -37.17
N HIS A 7 57.11 -10.84 -37.32
CA HIS A 7 56.30 -10.55 -36.16
C HIS A 7 55.32 -11.70 -35.90
N ALA A 8 55.62 -12.45 -34.88
CA ALA A 8 54.75 -13.45 -34.33
C ALA A 8 53.43 -12.79 -33.81
N ARG A 9 52.31 -13.16 -34.42
CA ARG A 9 51.00 -12.78 -33.90
C ARG A 9 50.60 -13.78 -32.82
N ALA A 10 50.70 -13.34 -31.58
CA ALA A 10 50.05 -14.02 -30.47
C ALA A 10 48.53 -13.85 -30.59
N VAL A 11 47.83 -14.96 -30.84
CA VAL A 11 46.37 -15.03 -30.76
C VAL A 11 46.00 -15.08 -29.28
N ALA A 12 45.62 -13.95 -28.72
CA ALA A 12 45.05 -13.90 -27.43
C ALA A 12 43.59 -14.39 -27.52
N LEU A 13 43.35 -15.59 -27.00
CA LEU A 13 42.01 -16.17 -26.82
C LEU A 13 41.30 -15.41 -25.70
N LEU A 14 40.45 -14.46 -26.07
CA LEU A 14 39.56 -13.78 -25.14
C LEU A 14 38.44 -14.77 -24.74
N LEU A 15 38.63 -15.42 -23.62
CA LEU A 15 37.54 -16.08 -22.88
C LEU A 15 36.58 -15.00 -22.37
N ALA A 16 35.51 -14.76 -23.13
CA ALA A 16 34.39 -14.01 -22.69
C ALA A 16 33.66 -14.82 -21.57
N THR A 17 34.03 -14.55 -20.35
CA THR A 17 33.20 -14.98 -19.21
C THR A 17 31.89 -14.21 -19.30
N ALA A 18 30.86 -14.86 -19.80
CA ALA A 18 29.48 -14.39 -19.66
C ALA A 18 29.16 -14.40 -18.15
N SER A 19 29.43 -13.30 -17.48
CA SER A 19 28.85 -13.04 -16.15
C SER A 19 27.35 -13.00 -16.32
N ALA A 20 26.69 -14.08 -15.93
CA ALA A 20 25.25 -14.11 -15.76
C ALA A 20 24.90 -12.98 -14.78
N PHE A 21 24.36 -11.91 -15.32
CA PHE A 21 23.77 -10.83 -14.54
C PHE A 21 22.50 -11.41 -13.90
N VAL A 22 22.64 -12.00 -12.72
CA VAL A 22 21.50 -12.31 -11.85
C VAL A 22 20.97 -10.94 -11.41
N PRO A 23 19.76 -10.54 -11.80
CA PRO A 23 19.19 -9.32 -11.26
C PRO A 23 19.06 -9.52 -9.77
N THR A 24 19.95 -8.90 -9.01
CA THR A 24 19.75 -8.74 -7.57
C THR A 24 18.46 -7.96 -7.41
N GLY A 25 17.40 -8.63 -6.97
CA GLY A 25 16.13 -8.00 -6.65
C GLY A 25 16.39 -6.77 -5.80
N ALA A 26 15.94 -5.62 -6.27
CA ALA A 26 16.13 -4.36 -5.58
C ALA A 26 15.44 -4.48 -4.22
N ARG A 27 16.25 -4.62 -3.16
CA ARG A 27 15.78 -4.51 -1.78
C ARG A 27 15.41 -3.05 -1.57
N ALA A 28 14.15 -2.76 -1.39
CA ALA A 28 13.69 -1.42 -1.05
C ALA A 28 13.35 -1.40 0.44
N ASP A 29 14.26 -0.84 1.24
CA ASP A 29 13.94 -0.49 2.63
C ASP A 29 12.98 0.70 2.61
N LEU A 30 11.93 0.65 3.41
CA LEU A 30 10.98 1.75 3.57
C LEU A 30 11.26 2.46 4.89
N TRP A 31 11.48 3.76 4.79
CA TRP A 31 11.67 4.66 5.92
C TRP A 31 10.50 5.62 6.02
N ALA A 32 9.99 5.84 7.22
CA ALA A 32 8.83 6.70 7.43
C ALA A 32 8.94 7.54 8.68
N TYR A 33 8.25 8.69 8.69
CA TYR A 33 7.87 9.42 9.89
C TYR A 33 6.52 10.11 9.70
N VAL A 34 5.88 10.49 10.80
CA VAL A 34 4.67 11.29 10.80
C VAL A 34 5.02 12.63 11.44
N ASP A 35 4.73 13.74 10.76
CA ASP A 35 4.98 15.09 11.27
C ASP A 35 3.99 15.47 12.39
N GLU A 36 4.20 16.65 12.98
CA GLU A 36 3.35 17.15 14.07
C GLU A 36 1.91 17.43 13.65
N GLN A 37 1.67 17.62 12.34
CA GLN A 37 0.35 17.78 11.74
C GLN A 37 -0.31 16.44 11.40
N GLY A 38 0.36 15.30 11.68
CA GLY A 38 -0.17 13.96 11.43
C GLY A 38 0.03 13.47 10.00
N ARG A 39 0.80 14.17 9.16
CA ARG A 39 1.10 13.76 7.77
C ARG A 39 2.20 12.72 7.76
N SER A 40 1.98 11.67 6.97
CA SER A 40 2.97 10.59 6.78
C SER A 40 3.97 10.96 5.69
N HIS A 41 5.26 10.82 5.99
CA HIS A 41 6.35 11.02 5.05
C HIS A 41 7.07 9.69 4.85
N LEU A 42 7.19 9.26 3.60
CA LEU A 42 7.75 7.97 3.21
C LEU A 42 9.00 8.18 2.34
N ALA A 43 10.01 7.33 2.51
CA ALA A 43 11.23 7.38 1.73
C ALA A 43 11.87 5.99 1.62
N ASN A 44 12.62 5.76 0.54
CA ASN A 44 13.37 4.52 0.30
C ASN A 44 14.72 4.47 1.03
N ARG A 45 15.03 5.49 1.80
CA ARG A 45 16.23 5.60 2.65
C ARG A 45 15.96 6.56 3.80
N GLN A 46 16.78 6.51 4.82
CA GLN A 46 16.75 7.51 5.87
C GLN A 46 17.21 8.86 5.31
N LEU A 47 16.31 9.83 5.22
CA LEU A 47 16.63 11.18 4.74
C LEU A 47 17.16 12.06 5.86
N ASP A 48 16.63 11.91 7.08
CA ASP A 48 17.07 12.57 8.30
C ASP A 48 16.72 11.75 9.55
N ALA A 49 17.05 12.26 10.74
CA ALA A 49 16.87 11.55 12.01
C ALA A 49 15.39 11.28 12.39
N ARG A 50 14.43 11.94 11.76
CA ARG A 50 12.99 11.71 11.97
C ARG A 50 12.53 10.43 11.29
N TYR A 51 13.15 10.09 10.14
CA TYR A 51 12.83 8.86 9.41
C TYR A 51 13.33 7.65 10.19
N ARG A 52 12.46 6.72 10.46
CA ARG A 52 12.78 5.41 11.04
C ARG A 52 12.57 4.33 10.01
N LEU A 53 13.38 3.29 10.06
CA LEU A 53 13.20 2.13 9.19
C LEU A 53 11.81 1.54 9.48
N PHE A 54 10.96 1.59 8.46
CA PHE A 54 9.58 1.15 8.54
C PHE A 54 9.42 -0.29 8.03
N PHE A 55 10.19 -0.64 7.01
CA PHE A 55 10.18 -1.95 6.40
C PHE A 55 11.56 -2.27 5.80
N LYS A 56 12.05 -3.49 6.04
CA LYS A 56 13.25 -4.03 5.42
C LYS A 56 12.82 -5.13 4.46
N GLY A 57 12.83 -4.85 3.15
CA GLY A 57 12.07 -5.65 2.22
C GLY A 57 12.84 -6.60 1.34
N GLU A 58 12.38 -7.82 1.27
CA GLU A 58 12.38 -8.65 0.07
C GLU A 58 10.94 -8.66 -0.46
N THR A 59 10.72 -8.07 -1.63
CA THR A 59 9.39 -8.06 -2.23
C THR A 59 9.22 -9.34 -3.02
N THR A 60 8.72 -10.39 -2.39
CA THR A 60 8.01 -11.46 -3.10
C THR A 60 6.54 -11.31 -2.78
N LEU A 61 5.78 -10.89 -3.78
CA LEU A 61 4.32 -10.75 -3.72
C LEU A 61 3.60 -12.12 -3.78
N ASP A 62 4.23 -13.18 -3.31
CA ASP A 62 3.56 -14.44 -3.08
C ASP A 62 2.84 -14.41 -1.74
N VAL A 63 1.53 -14.64 -1.82
CA VAL A 63 0.59 -14.55 -0.72
C VAL A 63 0.43 -15.90 -0.02
N PRO A 64 1.28 -16.25 0.95
CA PRO A 64 1.01 -17.38 1.81
C PRO A 64 0.29 -16.92 3.07
N ASN A 65 -0.66 -17.72 3.53
CA ASN A 65 -1.32 -17.75 4.83
C ASN A 65 -1.47 -16.39 5.57
N ASP A 66 -2.70 -15.94 5.74
CA ASP A 66 -3.06 -14.65 6.38
C ASP A 66 -2.35 -14.41 7.72
N ASP A 67 -2.08 -15.44 8.50
CA ASP A 67 -1.38 -15.32 9.80
C ASP A 67 0.12 -15.01 9.66
N ALA A 68 0.78 -15.53 8.63
CA ALA A 68 2.19 -15.21 8.39
C ALA A 68 2.35 -13.77 7.91
N LYS A 69 1.47 -13.31 7.02
CA LYS A 69 1.42 -11.92 6.56
C LYS A 69 1.14 -10.96 7.71
N ARG A 70 0.17 -11.31 8.57
CA ARG A 70 -0.17 -10.49 9.73
C ARG A 70 1.01 -10.37 10.69
N ARG A 71 1.71 -11.46 11.00
CA ARG A 71 2.92 -11.42 11.83
C ARG A 71 4.03 -10.59 11.20
N ALA A 72 4.27 -10.74 9.90
CA ALA A 72 5.24 -9.94 9.18
C ALA A 72 4.87 -8.45 9.19
N ALA A 73 3.59 -8.12 8.96
CA ALA A 73 3.08 -6.76 9.05
C ALA A 73 3.23 -6.18 10.47
N GLN A 74 2.88 -6.95 11.50
CA GLN A 74 3.08 -6.53 12.90
C GLN A 74 4.54 -6.24 13.20
N GLN A 75 5.47 -7.08 12.75
CA GLN A 75 6.91 -6.87 12.95
C GLN A 75 7.42 -5.64 12.18
N ALA A 76 7.00 -5.48 10.92
CA ALA A 76 7.43 -4.37 10.09
C ALA A 76 6.93 -3.01 10.62
N LEU A 77 5.69 -2.98 11.12
CA LEU A 77 5.04 -1.76 11.60
C LEU A 77 5.27 -1.48 13.08
N ALA A 78 5.75 -2.48 13.85
CA ALA A 78 5.95 -2.36 15.30
C ALA A 78 6.81 -1.16 15.65
N GLY A 79 6.33 -0.32 16.58
CA GLY A 79 7.01 0.89 17.03
C GLY A 79 6.88 2.10 16.11
N THR A 80 6.19 2.00 14.97
CA THR A 80 5.89 3.18 14.14
C THR A 80 4.68 3.95 14.69
N ARG A 81 4.66 5.28 14.49
CA ARG A 81 3.48 6.10 14.85
C ARG A 81 2.25 5.71 14.03
N LEU A 82 2.46 5.31 12.77
CA LEU A 82 1.35 4.83 11.93
C LEU A 82 0.71 3.57 12.52
N TYR A 83 1.51 2.61 12.97
CA TYR A 83 1.01 1.39 13.62
C TYR A 83 0.17 1.72 14.85
N ALA A 84 0.69 2.60 15.72
CA ALA A 84 -0.03 3.05 16.90
C ALA A 84 -1.37 3.71 16.52
N ARG A 85 -1.39 4.59 15.50
CA ARG A 85 -2.62 5.26 15.04
C ARG A 85 -3.57 4.31 14.31
N ALA A 86 -3.07 3.45 13.45
CA ALA A 86 -3.89 2.48 12.72
C ALA A 86 -4.61 1.52 13.69
N LEU A 87 -3.94 1.12 14.76
CA LEU A 87 -4.53 0.23 15.76
C LEU A 87 -5.24 0.96 16.91
N ASP A 88 -5.25 2.28 16.93
CA ASP A 88 -5.98 3.05 17.94
C ASP A 88 -7.50 2.98 17.66
N PRO A 89 -8.28 2.26 18.51
CA PRO A 89 -9.71 2.16 18.30
C PRO A 89 -10.43 3.51 18.43
N ALA A 90 -9.87 4.45 19.18
CA ALA A 90 -10.47 5.76 19.37
C ALA A 90 -10.51 6.58 18.08
N LEU A 91 -9.51 6.43 17.20
CA LEU A 91 -9.46 7.10 15.91
C LEU A 91 -10.42 6.48 14.89
N ALA A 92 -10.50 5.15 14.85
CA ALA A 92 -11.30 4.42 13.86
C ALA A 92 -12.79 4.36 14.24
N ARG A 93 -13.13 4.27 15.54
CA ARG A 93 -14.49 4.06 16.04
C ARG A 93 -15.53 5.04 15.49
N PRO A 94 -15.28 6.36 15.38
CA PRO A 94 -16.24 7.31 14.85
C PRO A 94 -16.68 7.00 13.41
N TYR A 95 -15.84 6.32 12.65
CA TYR A 95 -16.04 6.07 11.21
C TYR A 95 -16.37 4.61 10.91
N GLN A 96 -16.31 3.69 11.88
CA GLN A 96 -16.44 2.25 11.66
C GLN A 96 -17.74 1.90 10.91
N ALA A 97 -18.89 2.39 11.37
CA ALA A 97 -20.17 2.12 10.72
C ALA A 97 -20.26 2.71 9.29
N LEU A 98 -19.67 3.89 9.07
CA LEU A 98 -19.63 4.50 7.73
C LEU A 98 -18.70 3.72 6.80
N ILE A 99 -17.53 3.28 7.27
CA ILE A 99 -16.60 2.45 6.52
C ILE A 99 -17.28 1.16 6.09
N GLU A 100 -17.92 0.45 7.01
CA GLU A 100 -18.65 -0.80 6.72
C GLU A 100 -19.77 -0.57 5.71
N ALA A 101 -20.61 0.44 5.93
CA ALA A 101 -21.72 0.74 5.03
C ALA A 101 -21.26 1.05 3.59
N HIS A 102 -20.25 1.92 3.44
CA HIS A 102 -19.76 2.31 2.12
C HIS A 102 -18.91 1.23 1.44
N ALA A 103 -18.15 0.44 2.22
CA ALA A 103 -17.45 -0.72 1.70
C ALA A 103 -18.44 -1.75 1.13
N HIS A 104 -19.44 -2.14 1.88
CA HIS A 104 -20.47 -3.07 1.40
C HIS A 104 -21.24 -2.54 0.20
N ALA A 105 -21.63 -1.26 0.20
CA ALA A 105 -22.30 -0.62 -0.92
C ALA A 105 -21.47 -0.62 -2.22
N SER A 106 -20.14 -0.65 -2.09
CA SER A 106 -19.20 -0.70 -3.22
C SER A 106 -18.62 -2.11 -3.46
N GLY A 107 -19.11 -3.15 -2.76
CA GLY A 107 -18.60 -4.53 -2.90
C GLY A 107 -17.15 -4.72 -2.44
N LEU A 108 -16.66 -3.88 -1.53
CA LEU A 108 -15.30 -3.94 -1.00
C LEU A 108 -15.25 -4.60 0.38
N ASP A 109 -14.10 -5.19 0.70
CA ASP A 109 -13.80 -5.63 2.07
C ASP A 109 -13.67 -4.40 2.99
N PRO A 110 -14.46 -4.29 4.08
CA PRO A 110 -14.35 -3.19 5.04
C PRO A 110 -12.95 -3.03 5.65
N ALA A 111 -12.21 -4.13 5.81
CA ALA A 111 -10.84 -4.10 6.30
C ALA A 111 -9.90 -3.41 5.29
N LEU A 112 -10.12 -3.59 3.98
CA LEU A 112 -9.37 -2.89 2.93
C LEU A 112 -9.66 -1.39 2.96
N VAL A 113 -10.92 -1.00 3.01
CA VAL A 113 -11.31 0.42 3.08
C VAL A 113 -10.71 1.08 4.31
N LYS A 114 -10.79 0.41 5.47
CA LYS A 114 -10.21 0.88 6.72
C LYS A 114 -8.68 1.03 6.61
N ALA A 115 -7.99 0.14 5.91
CA ALA A 115 -6.55 0.23 5.69
C ALA A 115 -6.18 1.44 4.82
N VAL A 116 -6.94 1.69 3.76
CA VAL A 116 -6.76 2.89 2.94
C VAL A 116 -6.96 4.15 3.78
N VAL A 117 -8.05 4.25 4.55
CA VAL A 117 -8.31 5.41 5.43
C VAL A 117 -7.18 5.63 6.44
N ALA A 118 -6.68 4.56 7.04
CA ALA A 118 -5.57 4.64 8.00
C ALA A 118 -4.28 5.18 7.37
N VAL A 119 -3.97 4.75 6.16
CA VAL A 119 -2.76 5.17 5.44
C VAL A 119 -2.90 6.58 4.87
N GLU A 120 -4.06 6.92 4.30
CA GLU A 120 -4.31 8.20 3.63
C GLU A 120 -4.38 9.39 4.60
N SER A 121 -5.09 9.23 5.71
CA SER A 121 -5.38 10.34 6.61
C SER A 121 -5.14 10.05 8.08
N ALA A 122 -4.81 8.80 8.44
CA ALA A 122 -4.84 8.34 9.84
C ALA A 122 -6.18 8.69 10.53
N PHE A 123 -7.29 8.53 9.79
CA PHE A 123 -8.67 8.84 10.21
C PHE A 123 -8.95 10.34 10.42
N ASP A 124 -8.17 11.25 9.84
CA ASP A 124 -8.49 12.68 9.90
C ASP A 124 -9.40 13.08 8.72
N PRO A 125 -10.68 13.45 8.97
CA PRO A 125 -11.60 13.85 7.91
C PRO A 125 -11.26 15.22 7.31
N ARG A 126 -10.35 15.99 7.94
CA ARG A 126 -9.93 17.31 7.48
C ARG A 126 -8.54 17.33 6.89
N ALA A 127 -7.89 16.17 6.77
CA ALA A 127 -6.57 16.07 6.15
C ALA A 127 -6.59 16.64 4.73
N VAL A 128 -5.60 17.45 4.40
CA VAL A 128 -5.40 17.99 3.05
C VAL A 128 -3.94 17.77 2.67
N SER A 129 -3.71 17.13 1.52
CA SER A 129 -2.36 16.93 1.00
C SER A 129 -1.87 18.14 0.21
N ASP A 130 -0.56 18.19 -0.07
CA ASP A 130 0.06 19.22 -0.92
C ASP A 130 -0.50 19.20 -2.36
N LYS A 131 -1.05 18.04 -2.80
CA LYS A 131 -1.71 17.88 -4.11
C LYS A 131 -3.21 18.24 -4.07
N GLY A 132 -3.73 18.70 -2.92
CA GLY A 132 -5.13 19.07 -2.75
C GLY A 132 -6.09 17.91 -2.52
N ALA A 133 -5.61 16.71 -2.26
CA ALA A 133 -6.45 15.57 -1.85
C ALA A 133 -7.01 15.81 -0.44
N VAL A 134 -8.27 15.43 -0.19
CA VAL A 134 -9.02 15.82 1.01
C VAL A 134 -9.64 14.62 1.71
N GLY A 135 -9.58 14.64 3.03
CA GLY A 135 -10.39 13.84 3.94
C GLY A 135 -9.93 12.40 4.14
N LEU A 136 -10.81 11.55 4.67
CA LEU A 136 -10.52 10.21 5.14
C LEU A 136 -9.78 9.33 4.12
N MET A 137 -10.20 9.36 2.85
CA MET A 137 -9.62 8.58 1.76
C MET A 137 -8.80 9.44 0.78
N GLN A 138 -8.44 10.67 1.16
CA GLN A 138 -7.64 11.60 0.35
C GLN A 138 -8.12 11.68 -1.11
N VAL A 139 -9.40 12.04 -1.28
CA VAL A 139 -10.01 12.17 -2.60
C VAL A 139 -9.67 13.53 -3.19
N LEU A 140 -9.17 13.54 -4.42
CA LEU A 140 -8.97 14.79 -5.18
C LEU A 140 -10.31 15.40 -5.59
N PRO A 141 -10.47 16.76 -5.58
CA PRO A 141 -11.68 17.43 -6.05
C PRO A 141 -12.10 17.01 -7.46
N GLU A 142 -11.15 16.86 -8.39
CA GLU A 142 -11.40 16.45 -9.76
C GLU A 142 -11.93 15.00 -9.82
N THR A 143 -11.45 14.13 -8.95
CA THR A 143 -12.00 12.78 -8.83
C THR A 143 -13.44 12.86 -8.30
N ALA A 144 -13.70 13.64 -7.26
CA ALA A 144 -15.05 13.79 -6.73
C ALA A 144 -16.02 14.36 -7.75
N GLU A 145 -15.59 15.28 -8.60
CA GLU A 145 -16.40 15.85 -9.67
C GLU A 145 -16.80 14.79 -10.70
N ARG A 146 -15.90 13.91 -11.09
CA ARG A 146 -16.22 12.76 -11.97
C ARG A 146 -17.28 11.84 -11.37
N TYR A 147 -17.39 11.78 -10.04
CA TYR A 147 -18.42 11.02 -9.32
C TYR A 147 -19.65 11.88 -8.93
N GLY A 148 -19.84 13.02 -9.59
CA GLY A 148 -21.05 13.85 -9.48
C GLY A 148 -21.10 14.75 -8.25
N ILE A 149 -19.96 15.03 -7.60
CA ILE A 149 -19.89 16.04 -6.57
C ILE A 149 -19.69 17.42 -7.23
N THR A 150 -20.60 18.32 -6.95
CA THR A 150 -20.54 19.71 -7.41
C THR A 150 -20.52 20.66 -6.21
N PRO A 151 -20.08 21.89 -6.37
CA PRO A 151 -20.24 22.90 -5.32
C PRO A 151 -21.71 23.05 -4.92
N ARG A 152 -22.00 23.19 -3.65
CA ARG A 152 -23.37 23.28 -3.16
C ARG A 152 -23.47 24.14 -1.89
N ALA A 153 -24.50 25.00 -1.84
CA ALA A 153 -24.78 25.84 -0.68
C ALA A 153 -23.57 26.66 -0.19
N GLY A 154 -22.82 27.25 -1.15
CA GLY A 154 -21.63 28.06 -0.85
C GLY A 154 -20.38 27.25 -0.45
N ARG A 155 -20.46 25.90 -0.44
CA ARG A 155 -19.32 25.03 -0.14
C ARG A 155 -18.69 24.50 -1.43
N SER A 156 -17.36 24.64 -1.51
CA SER A 156 -16.55 24.04 -2.58
C SER A 156 -16.58 22.51 -2.54
N ILE A 157 -16.10 21.86 -3.60
CA ILE A 157 -15.97 20.37 -3.62
C ILE A 157 -15.02 19.93 -2.51
N ALA A 158 -13.88 20.61 -2.31
CA ALA A 158 -12.94 20.32 -1.25
C ALA A 158 -13.59 20.38 0.15
N GLU A 159 -14.36 21.43 0.44
CA GLU A 159 -15.09 21.53 1.70
C GLU A 159 -16.15 20.45 1.86
N ARG A 160 -16.75 19.98 0.78
CA ARG A 160 -17.71 18.86 0.83
C ARG A 160 -17.01 17.51 1.08
N LEU A 161 -15.76 17.37 0.64
CA LEU A 161 -14.95 16.19 0.89
C LEU A 161 -14.45 16.05 2.33
N THR A 162 -14.56 17.09 3.17
CA THR A 162 -14.31 16.97 4.61
C THR A 162 -15.45 16.26 5.35
N ASP A 163 -16.63 16.09 4.71
CA ASP A 163 -17.71 15.28 5.26
C ASP A 163 -17.38 13.78 5.10
N PRO A 164 -17.28 13.03 6.22
CA PRO A 164 -16.87 11.62 6.19
C PRO A 164 -17.70 10.73 5.27
N ALA A 165 -19.03 10.91 5.27
CA ALA A 165 -19.92 10.09 4.46
C ALA A 165 -19.74 10.37 2.96
N THR A 166 -19.60 11.64 2.58
CA THR A 166 -19.32 12.05 1.20
C THR A 166 -17.97 11.51 0.74
N ASN A 167 -16.94 11.63 1.56
CA ASN A 167 -15.58 11.20 1.26
C ASN A 167 -15.52 9.69 1.06
N LEU A 168 -16.02 8.91 2.01
CA LEU A 168 -16.07 7.45 1.94
C LEU A 168 -16.87 6.96 0.73
N ARG A 169 -18.04 7.56 0.47
CA ARG A 169 -18.86 7.20 -0.70
C ARG A 169 -18.09 7.34 -2.03
N ILE A 170 -17.32 8.42 -2.18
CA ILE A 170 -16.56 8.65 -3.41
C ILE A 170 -15.30 7.78 -3.44
N GLY A 171 -14.53 7.75 -2.36
CA GLY A 171 -13.28 7.00 -2.27
C GLY A 171 -13.47 5.50 -2.46
N THR A 172 -14.53 4.91 -1.86
CA THR A 172 -14.82 3.48 -2.03
C THR A 172 -15.27 3.16 -3.45
N ARG A 173 -16.09 4.03 -4.05
CA ARG A 173 -16.51 3.83 -5.43
C ARG A 173 -15.33 3.93 -6.40
N TYR A 174 -14.45 4.91 -6.20
CA TYR A 174 -13.23 5.04 -7.00
C TYR A 174 -12.32 3.81 -6.86
N LEU A 175 -12.11 3.33 -5.64
CA LEU A 175 -11.31 2.11 -5.40
C LEU A 175 -11.94 0.87 -6.05
N HIS A 176 -13.27 0.73 -5.98
CA HIS A 176 -14.00 -0.33 -6.68
C HIS A 176 -13.78 -0.27 -8.20
N ASP A 177 -13.93 0.91 -8.80
CA ASP A 177 -13.76 1.09 -10.24
C ASP A 177 -12.33 0.79 -10.70
N LEU A 178 -11.32 1.11 -9.86
CA LEU A 178 -9.94 0.73 -10.10
C LEU A 178 -9.73 -0.78 -10.02
N LEU A 179 -10.30 -1.46 -9.03
CA LEU A 179 -10.26 -2.93 -8.95
C LEU A 179 -10.87 -3.56 -10.19
N ALA A 180 -12.08 -3.12 -10.60
CA ALA A 180 -12.73 -3.61 -11.81
C ALA A 180 -11.86 -3.36 -13.06
N ARG A 181 -11.24 -2.17 -13.17
CA ARG A 181 -10.34 -1.82 -14.29
C ARG A 181 -9.13 -2.75 -14.37
N PHE A 182 -8.56 -3.11 -13.24
CA PHE A 182 -7.36 -3.95 -13.15
C PHE A 182 -7.67 -5.43 -12.84
N ARG A 183 -8.91 -5.90 -13.11
CA ARG A 183 -9.33 -7.30 -12.99
C ARG A 183 -9.05 -7.87 -11.59
N ASP A 184 -9.40 -7.13 -10.57
CA ASP A 184 -9.22 -7.43 -9.15
C ASP A 184 -7.74 -7.55 -8.70
N ASP A 185 -6.79 -7.06 -9.52
CA ASP A 185 -5.40 -6.92 -9.09
C ASP A 185 -5.29 -5.76 -8.08
N LEU A 186 -5.28 -6.12 -6.80
CA LEU A 186 -5.21 -5.17 -5.70
C LEU A 186 -3.95 -4.29 -5.76
N VAL A 187 -2.82 -4.84 -6.21
CA VAL A 187 -1.55 -4.11 -6.29
C VAL A 187 -1.64 -2.99 -7.32
N LEU A 188 -2.18 -3.30 -8.50
CA LEU A 188 -2.37 -2.31 -9.55
C LEU A 188 -3.45 -1.30 -9.21
N ALA A 189 -4.56 -1.73 -8.57
CA ALA A 189 -5.60 -0.83 -8.11
C ALA A 189 -5.09 0.17 -7.07
N LEU A 190 -4.30 -0.27 -6.09
CA LEU A 190 -3.68 0.60 -5.10
C LEU A 190 -2.63 1.53 -5.72
N ALA A 191 -1.82 1.03 -6.66
CA ALA A 191 -0.88 1.87 -7.40
C ALA A 191 -1.59 2.97 -8.19
N ALA A 192 -2.71 2.64 -8.83
CA ALA A 192 -3.54 3.60 -9.56
C ALA A 192 -4.28 4.57 -8.63
N TYR A 193 -4.67 4.12 -7.45
CA TYR A 193 -5.28 5.00 -6.44
C TYR A 193 -4.32 6.10 -6.02
N ASN A 194 -3.05 5.75 -5.79
CA ASN A 194 -2.01 6.71 -5.37
C ASN A 194 -1.43 7.55 -6.52
N ALA A 195 -1.09 6.91 -7.66
CA ALA A 195 -0.39 7.58 -8.76
C ALA A 195 -1.32 8.04 -9.91
N GLY A 196 -2.59 7.65 -9.86
CA GLY A 196 -3.56 7.86 -10.95
C GLY A 196 -3.57 6.71 -11.96
N GLU A 197 -4.76 6.34 -12.43
CA GLU A 197 -4.96 5.26 -13.41
C GLU A 197 -4.26 5.51 -14.76
N GLY A 198 -4.14 6.78 -15.16
CA GLY A 198 -3.41 7.17 -16.36
C GLY A 198 -1.92 6.87 -16.26
N THR A 199 -1.34 7.13 -15.09
CA THR A 199 0.08 6.83 -14.82
C THR A 199 0.35 5.33 -14.90
N VAL A 200 -0.49 4.50 -14.31
CA VAL A 200 -0.34 3.04 -14.40
C VAL A 200 -0.47 2.56 -15.84
N ALA A 201 -1.42 3.12 -16.60
CA ALA A 201 -1.59 2.79 -18.02
C ALA A 201 -0.37 3.14 -18.86
N THR A 202 0.27 4.28 -18.63
CA THR A 202 1.52 4.66 -19.35
C THR A 202 2.73 3.81 -18.98
N HIS A 203 2.64 3.01 -17.90
CA HIS A 203 3.65 2.04 -17.49
C HIS A 203 3.24 0.59 -17.78
N ASP A 204 2.56 0.36 -18.91
CA ASP A 204 2.15 -0.97 -19.38
C ASP A 204 1.31 -1.75 -18.36
N ASN A 205 0.46 -1.08 -17.62
CA ASN A 205 -0.30 -1.65 -16.50
C ASN A 205 0.62 -2.39 -15.49
N ARG A 206 1.72 -1.78 -15.15
CA ARG A 206 2.63 -2.19 -14.07
C ARG A 206 2.67 -1.11 -12.99
N VAL A 207 3.09 -1.51 -11.79
CA VAL A 207 3.35 -0.53 -10.73
C VAL A 207 4.44 0.44 -11.22
N PRO A 208 4.15 1.75 -11.27
CA PRO A 208 5.13 2.74 -11.69
C PRO A 208 6.40 2.68 -10.83
N PRO A 209 7.58 2.99 -11.37
CA PRO A 209 8.85 2.91 -10.64
C PRO A 209 9.04 4.05 -9.64
N PHE A 210 7.95 4.67 -9.18
CA PHE A 210 7.98 5.71 -8.16
C PHE A 210 8.08 5.08 -6.78
N ALA A 211 9.05 5.51 -5.98
CA ALA A 211 9.23 5.02 -4.62
C ALA A 211 7.95 5.23 -3.79
N GLU A 212 7.37 6.44 -3.85
CA GLU A 212 6.13 6.79 -3.15
C GLU A 212 5.01 5.79 -3.41
N THR A 213 4.78 5.44 -4.70
CA THR A 213 3.68 4.53 -5.07
C THR A 213 3.93 3.10 -4.60
N ARG A 214 5.16 2.59 -4.74
CA ARG A 214 5.51 1.25 -4.24
C ARG A 214 5.37 1.15 -2.74
N ASP A 215 5.82 2.18 -2.05
CA ASP A 215 5.77 2.27 -0.59
C ASP A 215 4.31 2.34 -0.11
N TYR A 216 3.47 3.12 -0.79
CA TYR A 216 2.04 3.19 -0.52
C TYR A 216 1.36 1.82 -0.67
N VAL A 217 1.59 1.13 -1.78
CA VAL A 217 1.03 -0.21 -2.04
C VAL A 217 1.43 -1.18 -0.93
N ALA A 218 2.72 -1.24 -0.60
CA ALA A 218 3.21 -2.12 0.45
C ALA A 218 2.58 -1.79 1.81
N LEU A 219 2.45 -0.50 2.14
CA LEU A 219 1.92 -0.03 3.40
C LEU A 219 0.43 -0.37 3.55
N VAL A 220 -0.39 -0.09 2.52
CA VAL A 220 -1.82 -0.43 2.56
C VAL A 220 -2.01 -1.93 2.73
N GLN A 221 -1.24 -2.76 2.01
CA GLN A 221 -1.32 -4.22 2.14
C GLN A 221 -0.97 -4.70 3.56
N GLN A 222 0.05 -4.12 4.18
CA GLN A 222 0.43 -4.45 5.56
C GLN A 222 -0.68 -4.07 6.55
N VAL A 223 -1.21 -2.86 6.47
CA VAL A 223 -2.29 -2.40 7.34
C VAL A 223 -3.57 -3.22 7.10
N TYR A 224 -3.87 -3.55 5.85
CA TYR A 224 -4.98 -4.42 5.50
C TYR A 224 -4.85 -5.81 6.16
N ALA A 225 -3.65 -6.42 6.11
CA ALA A 225 -3.40 -7.69 6.79
C ALA A 225 -3.64 -7.61 8.32
N LEU A 226 -3.41 -6.45 8.95
CA LEU A 226 -3.70 -6.25 10.38
C LEU A 226 -5.20 -6.21 10.70
N TYR A 227 -6.00 -5.65 9.78
CA TYR A 227 -7.44 -5.46 9.99
C TYR A 227 -8.29 -6.67 9.60
N ARG A 228 -7.75 -7.60 8.81
CA ARG A 228 -8.48 -8.83 8.46
C ARG A 228 -8.75 -9.65 9.73
N PRO A 229 -9.98 -10.19 9.87
CA PRO A 229 -10.29 -11.09 10.96
C PRO A 229 -9.31 -12.27 10.96
N GLN A 230 -8.92 -12.74 12.15
CA GLN A 230 -8.26 -14.03 12.23
C GLN A 230 -9.24 -15.08 11.67
N ALA A 231 -8.79 -15.91 10.74
CA ALA A 231 -9.52 -17.12 10.44
C ALA A 231 -9.70 -17.85 11.77
N ASP A 232 -10.95 -18.07 12.17
CA ASP A 232 -11.25 -18.87 13.35
C ASP A 232 -10.58 -20.25 13.17
N VAL A 233 -9.40 -20.39 13.74
CA VAL A 233 -8.83 -21.71 13.98
C VAL A 233 -9.72 -22.30 15.06
N ALA A 234 -10.74 -23.05 14.64
CA ALA A 234 -11.52 -23.83 15.57
C ALA A 234 -10.53 -24.58 16.49
N PRO A 235 -10.67 -24.43 17.82
CA PRO A 235 -9.73 -25.08 18.72
C PRO A 235 -9.68 -26.56 18.38
N PRO A 236 -8.51 -27.19 18.37
CA PRO A 236 -8.40 -28.62 18.06
C PRO A 236 -9.41 -29.36 18.94
N ARG A 237 -10.33 -30.09 18.32
CA ARG A 237 -11.27 -30.92 19.05
C ARG A 237 -10.44 -31.96 19.79
N VAL A 238 -10.19 -31.71 21.07
CA VAL A 238 -9.60 -32.69 21.97
C VAL A 238 -10.63 -33.82 22.11
N ARG A 239 -10.41 -34.91 21.39
CA ARG A 239 -11.17 -36.12 21.55
C ARG A 239 -10.71 -36.74 22.88
N LEU A 240 -11.47 -36.48 23.93
CA LEU A 240 -11.26 -37.21 25.18
C LEU A 240 -11.54 -38.69 24.87
N LEU A 241 -10.47 -39.48 24.82
CA LEU A 241 -10.60 -40.92 24.81
C LEU A 241 -11.25 -41.31 26.13
N GLY A 242 -12.49 -41.75 26.06
CA GLY A 242 -13.23 -42.25 27.22
C GLY A 242 -12.43 -43.36 27.86
N ASN A 243 -12.21 -43.23 29.14
CA ASN A 243 -11.61 -44.25 30.00
C ASN A 243 -12.66 -45.34 30.18
N GLU A 244 -12.67 -46.36 29.31
CA GLU A 244 -13.41 -47.60 29.56
C GLU A 244 -12.72 -48.31 30.69
N ARG A 245 -13.21 -48.13 31.91
CA ARG A 245 -12.93 -49.04 33.03
C ARG A 245 -13.96 -50.15 32.98
N ARG A 246 -13.45 -51.34 32.79
CA ARG A 246 -14.13 -52.61 33.19
C ARG A 246 -14.08 -52.76 34.69
#